data_b86da19f7c9a21c79c32235e4e911ace
#
_entry.id   b86da19f7c9a21c79c32235e4e911ace
#
_cell.length_a   1.000
_cell.length_b   1.000
_cell.length_c   1.000
_cell.angle_alpha   90.00
_cell.angle_beta   90.00
_cell.angle_gamma   90.00
#
_symmetry.space_group_name_H-M   'P 1'
#
loop_
_entity.id
_entity.type
_entity.pdbx_description
1 polymer ?
#
loop_
_entity_poly.entity_id
_entity_poly.type
_entity_poly.pdbx_seq_one_letter_code
_entity_poly.pdbx_strand_id
1 'polypeptide(L)'
;MPYTTAFPKALGTGLLVSTARPVSTDLRAKMERLIDGYEHVLSRFRADSLVTRIGNAEHGGHFDFPNWAGPLFDLYDTLYDVTRGAIDPCVGEDLIRLGYDPMLSFTVATDAVERLGALRGRPVWGHDVVRSDGTTLVTHGSVHLDFGACGKGYLVDLLGGLLGSFPEFVIDAGGDLLAHTSNPIRVALEDPDDSSRAVGVAEFRDGAFCASAPSRRHWEVAVGERTHLAIHHLLNAVDGLPAQQTEATWTVVRVDPSSSRPQPQVSAQTVQRSSLATGTDSTNVDSGSSAAFTDFSTALADGLATALFVADPNGLSRVFAFDCAVLDADRHATISAGFPGHFF
;
A
#
# COMPACT_ATOMS: atom_id res chain seq x y z
N MET A 1 -0.75 -14.50 21.45
CA MET A 1 0.70 -14.53 21.69
C MET A 1 1.03 -13.70 22.92
N PRO A 2 1.99 -14.10 23.78
CA PRO A 2 2.19 -13.45 25.08
C PRO A 2 3.04 -12.18 25.02
N TYR A 3 3.76 -11.93 23.94
CA TYR A 3 4.66 -10.78 23.83
C TYR A 3 4.21 -9.84 22.72
N THR A 4 4.09 -8.55 23.02
CA THR A 4 3.74 -7.51 22.05
C THR A 4 4.77 -6.39 22.08
N THR A 5 5.27 -6.03 20.89
CA THR A 5 6.15 -4.88 20.68
C THR A 5 5.39 -3.85 19.86
N ALA A 6 5.31 -2.61 20.35
CA ALA A 6 4.59 -1.53 19.68
C ALA A 6 5.54 -0.50 19.07
N PHE A 7 5.15 0.03 17.90
CA PHE A 7 5.77 1.14 17.19
C PHE A 7 4.69 2.21 16.91
N PRO A 8 4.31 3.01 17.90
CA PRO A 8 3.08 3.82 17.87
C PRO A 8 3.10 4.97 16.84
N LYS A 9 4.28 5.31 16.29
CA LYS A 9 4.42 6.37 15.29
C LYS A 9 4.58 5.83 13.85
N ALA A 10 4.73 4.52 13.69
CA ALA A 10 4.93 3.92 12.37
C ALA A 10 3.74 4.17 11.44
N LEU A 11 4.00 4.58 10.20
CA LEU A 11 3.02 4.78 9.13
C LEU A 11 1.86 5.74 9.49
N GLY A 12 2.02 6.55 10.54
CA GLY A 12 0.95 7.45 11.02
C GLY A 12 -0.27 6.76 11.65
N THR A 13 -0.28 5.42 11.74
CA THR A 13 -1.37 4.62 12.33
C THR A 13 -0.94 3.82 13.55
N GLY A 14 0.37 3.60 13.69
CA GLY A 14 0.96 2.68 14.66
C GLY A 14 1.04 1.25 14.11
N LEU A 15 1.95 0.47 14.70
CA LEU A 15 2.20 -0.92 14.33
C LEU A 15 2.44 -1.75 15.58
N LEU A 16 1.84 -2.94 15.62
CA LEU A 16 1.97 -3.92 16.69
C LEU A 16 2.59 -5.20 16.14
N VAL A 17 3.57 -5.74 16.86
CA VAL A 17 4.20 -7.04 16.57
C VAL A 17 3.99 -7.96 17.74
N SER A 18 3.13 -8.96 17.58
CA SER A 18 2.86 -9.99 18.59
C SER A 18 3.62 -11.27 18.26
N THR A 19 4.32 -11.85 19.21
CA THR A 19 5.23 -12.97 19.01
C THR A 19 5.12 -14.04 20.10
N ALA A 20 5.54 -15.27 19.77
CA ALA A 20 5.56 -16.39 20.73
C ALA A 20 6.70 -16.28 21.78
N ARG A 21 7.76 -15.52 21.48
CA ARG A 21 8.88 -15.23 22.38
C ARG A 21 9.26 -13.75 22.33
N PRO A 22 9.94 -13.20 23.36
CA PRO A 22 10.32 -11.79 23.36
C PRO A 22 11.15 -11.39 22.14
N VAL A 23 10.85 -10.20 21.59
CA VAL A 23 11.70 -9.53 20.61
C VAL A 23 12.93 -8.98 21.35
N SER A 24 14.15 -9.35 20.91
CA SER A 24 15.38 -8.84 21.51
C SER A 24 15.54 -7.33 21.24
N THR A 25 16.33 -6.66 22.09
CA THR A 25 16.65 -5.24 21.91
C THR A 25 17.28 -4.96 20.54
N ASP A 26 18.17 -5.84 20.07
CA ASP A 26 18.83 -5.70 18.76
C ASP A 26 17.86 -5.85 17.60
N LEU A 27 16.92 -6.81 17.69
CA LEU A 27 15.89 -6.99 16.67
C LEU A 27 14.93 -5.81 16.66
N ARG A 28 14.49 -5.34 17.84
CA ARG A 28 13.68 -4.12 17.95
C ARG A 28 14.37 -2.92 17.29
N ALA A 29 15.65 -2.70 17.57
CA ALA A 29 16.42 -1.63 16.96
C ALA A 29 16.57 -1.79 15.42
N LYS A 30 16.63 -3.03 14.90
CA LYS A 30 16.58 -3.29 13.45
C LYS A 30 15.22 -2.92 12.85
N MET A 31 14.12 -3.28 13.50
CA MET A 31 12.78 -2.90 13.08
C MET A 31 12.58 -1.39 13.07
N GLU A 32 13.03 -0.68 14.11
CA GLU A 32 12.96 0.79 14.21
C GLU A 32 13.73 1.47 13.06
N ARG A 33 14.93 1.00 12.75
CA ARG A 33 15.72 1.51 11.61
C ARG A 33 15.06 1.22 10.26
N LEU A 34 14.46 0.03 10.10
CA LEU A 34 13.74 -0.33 8.88
C LEU A 34 12.53 0.59 8.67
N ILE A 35 11.72 0.81 9.71
CA ILE A 35 10.55 1.70 9.68
C ILE A 35 10.99 3.13 9.31
N ASP A 36 11.97 3.68 10.01
CA ASP A 36 12.45 5.05 9.76
C ASP A 36 13.03 5.19 8.34
N GLY A 37 13.87 4.23 7.90
CA GLY A 37 14.42 4.21 6.54
C GLY A 37 13.34 4.09 5.46
N TYR A 38 12.31 3.28 5.70
CA TYR A 38 11.16 3.13 4.82
C TYR A 38 10.40 4.46 4.66
N GLU A 39 10.10 5.12 5.77
CA GLU A 39 9.39 6.41 5.77
C GLU A 39 10.24 7.53 5.14
N HIS A 40 11.56 7.53 5.31
CA HIS A 40 12.46 8.47 4.62
C HIS A 40 12.44 8.31 3.10
N VAL A 41 12.09 7.15 2.61
CA VAL A 41 12.00 6.89 1.16
C VAL A 41 10.58 7.19 0.65
N LEU A 42 9.55 6.64 1.27
CA LEU A 42 8.21 6.55 0.67
C LEU A 42 7.14 7.45 1.31
N SER A 43 7.39 8.08 2.46
CA SER A 43 6.37 8.91 3.11
C SER A 43 6.28 10.31 2.49
N ARG A 44 5.18 10.61 1.80
CA ARG A 44 4.89 11.96 1.31
C ARG A 44 4.55 12.98 2.41
N PHE A 45 4.36 12.51 3.64
CA PHE A 45 4.13 13.35 4.82
C PHE A 45 5.43 13.83 5.49
N ARG A 46 6.58 13.31 5.07
CA ARG A 46 7.91 13.74 5.53
C ARG A 46 8.51 14.72 4.54
N ALA A 47 8.91 15.90 5.02
CA ALA A 47 9.54 16.92 4.19
C ALA A 47 10.92 16.49 3.63
N ASP A 48 11.60 15.54 4.30
CA ASP A 48 12.92 15.03 3.98
C ASP A 48 12.93 13.71 3.19
N SER A 49 11.74 13.19 2.81
CA SER A 49 11.65 11.92 2.09
C SER A 49 12.05 12.02 0.61
N LEU A 50 12.39 10.87 0.02
CA LEU A 50 12.73 10.79 -1.40
C LEU A 50 11.54 11.15 -2.29
N VAL A 51 10.33 10.67 -1.98
CA VAL A 51 9.13 11.01 -2.76
C VAL A 51 8.76 12.50 -2.65
N THR A 52 9.01 13.15 -1.50
CA THR A 52 8.83 14.60 -1.37
C THR A 52 9.86 15.36 -2.20
N ARG A 53 11.10 14.87 -2.32
CA ARG A 53 12.11 15.46 -3.20
C ARG A 53 11.70 15.37 -4.69
N ILE A 54 11.07 14.27 -5.11
CA ILE A 54 10.50 14.14 -6.47
C ILE A 54 9.39 15.16 -6.67
N GLY A 55 8.48 15.31 -5.72
CA GLY A 55 7.41 16.30 -5.76
C GLY A 55 7.90 17.75 -5.84
N ASN A 56 9.09 18.05 -5.32
CA ASN A 56 9.70 19.38 -5.35
C ASN A 56 10.66 19.60 -6.53
N ALA A 57 10.85 18.60 -7.41
CA ALA A 57 11.78 18.69 -8.53
C ALA A 57 11.10 19.29 -9.77
N GLU A 58 11.02 20.59 -9.86
CA GLU A 58 10.35 21.33 -10.96
C GLU A 58 10.82 20.90 -12.36
N HIS A 59 12.08 20.50 -12.51
CA HIS A 59 12.68 20.06 -13.77
C HIS A 59 12.84 18.54 -13.87
N GLY A 60 12.22 17.80 -12.94
CA GLY A 60 12.38 16.35 -12.83
C GLY A 60 13.78 15.93 -12.41
N GLY A 61 14.16 14.70 -12.73
CA GLY A 61 15.47 14.15 -12.41
C GLY A 61 15.52 12.64 -12.42
N HIS A 62 16.65 12.09 -11.96
CA HIS A 62 16.87 10.69 -11.71
C HIS A 62 16.90 10.46 -10.20
N PHE A 63 16.11 9.50 -9.71
CA PHE A 63 15.93 9.25 -8.28
C PHE A 63 16.15 7.77 -7.99
N ASP A 64 17.26 7.48 -7.35
CA ASP A 64 17.64 6.12 -6.98
C ASP A 64 16.95 5.71 -5.68
N PHE A 65 16.13 4.68 -5.75
CA PHE A 65 15.51 4.05 -4.59
C PHE A 65 16.36 2.88 -4.11
N PRO A 66 16.26 2.49 -2.84
CA PRO A 66 16.88 1.27 -2.35
C PRO A 66 16.37 0.03 -3.09
N ASN A 67 17.20 -1.00 -3.20
CA ASN A 67 16.86 -2.24 -3.92
C ASN A 67 15.56 -2.90 -3.43
N TRP A 68 15.21 -2.73 -2.16
CA TRP A 68 13.96 -3.25 -1.63
C TRP A 68 12.71 -2.59 -2.23
N ALA A 69 12.82 -1.44 -2.90
CA ALA A 69 11.66 -0.80 -3.55
C ALA A 69 11.25 -1.47 -4.87
N GLY A 70 12.12 -2.25 -5.49
CA GLY A 70 11.86 -2.92 -6.78
C GLY A 70 10.55 -3.73 -6.79
N PRO A 71 10.35 -4.69 -5.88
CA PRO A 71 9.12 -5.49 -5.84
C PRO A 71 7.84 -4.66 -5.60
N LEU A 72 7.93 -3.54 -4.86
CA LEU A 72 6.81 -2.62 -4.71
C LEU A 72 6.46 -1.95 -6.04
N PHE A 73 7.45 -1.53 -6.81
CA PHE A 73 7.23 -0.95 -8.14
C PHE A 73 6.66 -1.97 -9.12
N ASP A 74 7.13 -3.22 -9.10
CA ASP A 74 6.59 -4.31 -9.93
C ASP A 74 5.11 -4.57 -9.62
N LEU A 75 4.72 -4.49 -8.34
CA LEU A 75 3.34 -4.60 -7.93
C LEU A 75 2.50 -3.43 -8.45
N TYR A 76 3.00 -2.19 -8.37
CA TYR A 76 2.31 -1.02 -8.91
C TYR A 76 2.21 -1.06 -10.44
N ASP A 77 3.24 -1.50 -11.16
CA ASP A 77 3.19 -1.70 -12.61
C ASP A 77 2.03 -2.64 -12.96
N THR A 78 1.91 -3.77 -12.25
CA THR A 78 0.85 -4.75 -12.49
C THR A 78 -0.53 -4.22 -12.11
N LEU A 79 -0.66 -3.54 -10.95
CA LEU A 79 -1.94 -2.95 -10.52
C LEU A 79 -2.38 -1.82 -11.46
N TYR A 80 -1.46 -0.98 -11.91
CA TYR A 80 -1.74 0.07 -12.90
C TYR A 80 -2.32 -0.53 -14.19
N ASP A 81 -1.67 -1.57 -14.71
CA ASP A 81 -2.10 -2.22 -15.96
C ASP A 81 -3.46 -2.90 -15.82
N VAL A 82 -3.66 -3.72 -14.79
CA VAL A 82 -4.91 -4.48 -14.61
C VAL A 82 -6.10 -3.59 -14.28
N THR A 83 -5.87 -2.47 -13.58
CA THR A 83 -6.92 -1.48 -13.26
C THR A 83 -7.04 -0.37 -14.32
N ARG A 84 -6.23 -0.42 -15.39
CA ARG A 84 -6.19 0.59 -16.45
C ARG A 84 -5.93 1.99 -15.92
N GLY A 85 -5.00 2.11 -15.00
CA GLY A 85 -4.59 3.37 -14.38
C GLY A 85 -5.48 3.84 -13.22
N ALA A 86 -6.50 3.08 -12.80
CA ALA A 86 -7.31 3.47 -11.66
C ALA A 86 -6.56 3.36 -10.31
N ILE A 87 -5.55 2.47 -10.23
CA ILE A 87 -4.53 2.46 -9.18
C ILE A 87 -3.24 3.01 -9.79
N ASP A 88 -2.81 4.17 -9.33
CA ASP A 88 -1.67 4.92 -9.85
C ASP A 88 -0.96 5.68 -8.72
N PRO A 89 0.33 5.46 -8.47
CA PRO A 89 1.07 6.19 -7.42
C PRO A 89 1.06 7.71 -7.61
N CYS A 90 0.88 8.21 -8.84
CA CYS A 90 0.82 9.65 -9.09
C CYS A 90 -0.46 10.31 -8.53
N VAL A 91 -1.42 9.55 -7.99
CA VAL A 91 -2.61 10.03 -7.29
C VAL A 91 -2.28 10.95 -6.10
N GLY A 92 -1.02 10.97 -5.64
CA GLY A 92 -0.55 11.88 -4.61
C GLY A 92 -0.85 13.35 -4.91
N GLU A 93 -0.81 13.77 -6.17
CA GLU A 93 -1.22 15.12 -6.59
C GLU A 93 -2.72 15.37 -6.33
N ASP A 94 -3.58 14.40 -6.66
CA ASP A 94 -5.02 14.52 -6.45
C ASP A 94 -5.36 14.59 -4.96
N LEU A 95 -4.72 13.75 -4.15
CA LEU A 95 -4.88 13.75 -2.70
C LEU A 95 -4.49 15.10 -2.08
N ILE A 96 -3.38 15.71 -2.54
CA ILE A 96 -2.95 17.05 -2.09
C ILE A 96 -4.00 18.09 -2.49
N ARG A 97 -4.50 18.09 -3.73
CA ARG A 97 -5.52 19.03 -4.21
C ARG A 97 -6.84 18.89 -3.46
N LEU A 98 -7.19 17.70 -3.04
CA LEU A 98 -8.37 17.43 -2.24
C LEU A 98 -8.18 17.76 -0.74
N GLY A 99 -6.97 18.20 -0.32
CA GLY A 99 -6.69 18.64 1.05
C GLY A 99 -6.09 17.55 1.94
N TYR A 100 -5.82 16.35 1.40
CA TYR A 100 -5.05 15.33 2.11
C TYR A 100 -3.56 15.55 1.84
N ASP A 101 -3.09 16.75 2.15
CA ASP A 101 -1.73 17.23 2.00
C ASP A 101 -0.85 16.85 3.21
N PRO A 102 0.47 17.13 3.17
CA PRO A 102 1.37 16.84 4.30
C PRO A 102 0.99 17.54 5.61
N MET A 103 0.25 18.64 5.55
CA MET A 103 -0.22 19.39 6.73
C MET A 103 -1.60 18.93 7.19
N LEU A 104 -2.24 18.00 6.48
CA LEU A 104 -3.61 17.54 6.73
C LEU A 104 -4.58 18.71 6.81
N SER A 105 -4.50 19.62 5.82
CA SER A 105 -5.30 20.86 5.81
C SER A 105 -6.79 20.59 5.60
N PHE A 106 -7.13 19.47 4.94
CA PHE A 106 -8.50 19.11 4.55
C PHE A 106 -9.22 20.22 3.81
N THR A 107 -8.46 21.02 3.07
CA THR A 107 -8.94 22.15 2.27
C THR A 107 -8.73 21.86 0.80
N VAL A 108 -9.83 21.79 0.05
CA VAL A 108 -9.78 21.53 -1.40
C VAL A 108 -9.21 22.75 -2.13
N ALA A 109 -8.26 22.51 -3.03
CA ALA A 109 -7.68 23.53 -3.88
C ALA A 109 -8.75 24.13 -4.83
N THR A 110 -8.67 25.43 -5.09
CA THR A 110 -9.66 26.13 -5.95
C THR A 110 -9.67 25.65 -7.40
N ASP A 111 -8.57 25.08 -7.87
CA ASP A 111 -8.39 24.51 -9.21
C ASP A 111 -8.60 22.99 -9.28
N ALA A 112 -9.10 22.37 -8.21
CA ALA A 112 -9.25 20.91 -8.14
C ALA A 112 -10.15 20.37 -9.26
N VAL A 113 -11.29 21.00 -9.53
CA VAL A 113 -12.26 20.53 -10.55
C VAL A 113 -11.63 20.45 -11.96
N GLU A 114 -10.72 21.37 -12.28
CA GLU A 114 -10.07 21.44 -13.59
C GLU A 114 -8.85 20.52 -13.71
N ARG A 115 -8.30 20.00 -12.58
CA ARG A 115 -6.97 19.38 -12.57
C ARG A 115 -6.90 17.98 -11.94
N LEU A 116 -7.99 17.47 -11.39
CA LEU A 116 -8.02 16.13 -10.81
C LEU A 116 -7.96 15.04 -11.87
N GLY A 117 -7.17 14.02 -11.60
CA GLY A 117 -7.07 12.79 -12.37
C GLY A 117 -6.24 12.87 -13.65
N ALA A 118 -5.88 11.70 -14.14
CA ALA A 118 -5.15 11.53 -15.39
C ALA A 118 -5.89 12.14 -16.58
N LEU A 119 -7.22 12.09 -16.61
CA LEU A 119 -8.05 12.66 -17.67
C LEU A 119 -7.90 14.19 -17.82
N ARG A 120 -7.40 14.89 -16.79
CA ARG A 120 -7.18 16.35 -16.80
C ARG A 120 -5.69 16.71 -16.78
N GLY A 121 -4.83 15.76 -17.17
CA GLY A 121 -3.40 16.00 -17.40
C GLY A 121 -2.54 15.90 -16.13
N ARG A 122 -3.02 15.27 -15.04
CA ARG A 122 -2.15 14.84 -13.95
C ARG A 122 -1.12 13.82 -14.50
N PRO A 123 0.16 13.90 -14.08
CA PRO A 123 1.16 12.89 -14.45
C PRO A 123 0.69 11.47 -14.12
N VAL A 124 1.10 10.49 -14.93
CA VAL A 124 0.72 9.09 -14.79
C VAL A 124 1.93 8.16 -14.69
N TRP A 125 1.77 7.09 -13.92
CA TRP A 125 2.77 6.05 -13.76
C TRP A 125 3.05 5.34 -15.09
N GLY A 126 4.31 4.97 -15.33
CA GLY A 126 4.73 4.31 -16.57
C GLY A 126 4.90 5.22 -17.79
N HIS A 127 4.38 6.47 -17.72
CA HIS A 127 4.53 7.47 -18.79
C HIS A 127 5.32 8.70 -18.33
N ASP A 128 4.88 9.37 -17.27
CA ASP A 128 5.54 10.57 -16.74
C ASP A 128 6.54 10.24 -15.63
N VAL A 129 6.40 9.06 -15.02
CA VAL A 129 7.35 8.44 -14.11
C VAL A 129 7.83 7.15 -14.74
N VAL A 130 9.06 7.13 -15.21
CA VAL A 130 9.64 6.00 -15.95
C VAL A 130 10.69 5.31 -15.11
N ARG A 131 10.67 3.99 -15.06
CA ARG A 131 11.75 3.19 -14.47
C ARG A 131 12.86 3.02 -15.50
N SER A 132 14.03 3.60 -15.24
CA SER A 132 15.19 3.46 -16.14
C SER A 132 15.95 2.16 -15.90
N ASP A 133 15.95 1.67 -14.68
CA ASP A 133 16.38 0.34 -14.25
C ASP A 133 15.64 -0.05 -12.97
N GLY A 134 15.84 -1.25 -12.46
CA GLY A 134 15.10 -1.87 -11.35
C GLY A 134 14.48 -0.94 -10.32
N THR A 135 15.22 0.04 -9.80
CA THR A 135 14.77 0.94 -8.72
C THR A 135 15.06 2.43 -8.97
N THR A 136 15.51 2.82 -10.15
CA THR A 136 15.69 4.23 -10.50
C THR A 136 14.45 4.77 -11.22
N LEU A 137 13.82 5.79 -10.65
CA LEU A 137 12.72 6.52 -11.27
C LEU A 137 13.22 7.79 -11.95
N VAL A 138 12.73 8.06 -13.14
CA VAL A 138 13.02 9.27 -13.93
C VAL A 138 11.74 10.05 -14.14
N THR A 139 11.78 11.35 -13.86
CA THR A 139 10.67 12.29 -14.14
C THR A 139 11.20 13.48 -14.95
N HIS A 140 10.32 14.14 -15.70
CA HIS A 140 10.65 15.35 -16.48
C HIS A 140 10.09 16.62 -15.86
N GLY A 141 9.46 16.52 -14.71
CA GLY A 141 8.90 17.61 -13.91
C GLY A 141 8.55 17.13 -12.51
N SER A 142 7.93 18.00 -11.75
CA SER A 142 7.39 17.67 -10.42
C SER A 142 6.30 16.60 -10.52
N VAL A 143 6.42 15.53 -9.74
CA VAL A 143 5.39 14.46 -9.61
C VAL A 143 5.21 14.10 -8.15
N HIS A 144 4.00 14.26 -7.63
CA HIS A 144 3.68 13.88 -6.27
C HIS A 144 3.23 12.41 -6.21
N LEU A 145 4.09 11.57 -5.65
CA LEU A 145 3.85 10.13 -5.51
C LEU A 145 3.21 9.80 -4.15
N ASP A 146 2.23 8.90 -4.17
CA ASP A 146 1.66 8.25 -2.99
C ASP A 146 1.66 6.73 -3.18
N PHE A 147 2.40 6.03 -2.34
CA PHE A 147 2.46 4.57 -2.34
C PHE A 147 1.52 3.94 -1.29
N GLY A 148 0.51 4.68 -0.82
CA GLY A 148 -0.37 4.29 0.28
C GLY A 148 -1.23 3.06 0.00
N ALA A 149 -1.53 2.76 -1.28
CA ALA A 149 -2.37 1.61 -1.62
C ALA A 149 -1.72 0.25 -1.29
N CYS A 150 -0.39 0.13 -1.38
CA CYS A 150 0.35 -1.11 -1.10
C CYS A 150 1.38 -0.92 0.02
N GLY A 151 1.70 0.31 0.36
CA GLY A 151 2.91 0.64 1.14
C GLY A 151 2.83 0.21 2.60
N LYS A 152 1.66 0.21 3.22
CA LYS A 152 1.54 -0.28 4.60
C LYS A 152 1.80 -1.77 4.65
N GLY A 153 1.12 -2.53 3.79
CA GLY A 153 1.33 -3.96 3.66
C GLY A 153 2.76 -4.33 3.29
N TYR A 154 3.41 -3.53 2.45
CA TYR A 154 4.80 -3.78 2.06
C TYR A 154 5.80 -3.63 3.23
N LEU A 155 5.63 -2.61 4.07
CA LEU A 155 6.44 -2.50 5.29
C LEU A 155 6.18 -3.69 6.24
N VAL A 156 4.93 -4.16 6.34
CA VAL A 156 4.58 -5.34 7.14
C VAL A 156 5.31 -6.58 6.63
N ASP A 157 5.39 -6.80 5.32
CA ASP A 157 6.14 -7.91 4.73
C ASP A 157 7.64 -7.82 5.01
N LEU A 158 8.24 -6.63 4.86
CA LEU A 158 9.66 -6.40 5.19
C LEU A 158 9.96 -6.68 6.67
N LEU A 159 9.07 -6.29 7.57
CA LEU A 159 9.18 -6.60 9.00
C LEU A 159 8.99 -8.09 9.28
N GLY A 160 8.06 -8.74 8.58
CA GLY A 160 7.84 -10.19 8.62
C GLY A 160 9.10 -10.98 8.25
N GLY A 161 9.87 -10.49 7.28
CA GLY A 161 11.18 -11.05 6.92
C GLY A 161 12.17 -11.06 8.08
N LEU A 162 12.16 -10.06 8.96
CA LEU A 162 12.99 -10.02 10.17
C LEU A 162 12.55 -11.05 11.23
N LEU A 163 11.31 -11.53 11.15
CA LEU A 163 10.71 -12.49 12.10
C LEU A 163 10.79 -13.95 11.61
N GLY A 164 11.44 -14.25 10.51
CA GLY A 164 11.48 -15.58 9.90
C GLY A 164 11.99 -16.72 10.82
N SER A 165 12.70 -16.40 11.91
CA SER A 165 13.11 -17.38 12.93
C SER A 165 12.10 -17.59 14.06
N PHE A 166 11.01 -16.82 14.09
CA PHE A 166 9.97 -16.96 15.11
C PHE A 166 8.97 -18.06 14.69
N PRO A 167 8.60 -18.96 15.63
CA PRO A 167 7.67 -20.04 15.31
C PRO A 167 6.26 -19.51 15.04
N GLU A 168 5.90 -18.40 15.69
CA GLU A 168 4.61 -17.73 15.52
C GLU A 168 4.75 -16.22 15.71
N PHE A 169 4.07 -15.48 14.86
CA PHE A 169 3.93 -14.02 14.99
C PHE A 169 2.68 -13.50 14.28
N VAL A 170 2.23 -12.32 14.70
CA VAL A 170 1.26 -11.48 13.99
C VAL A 170 1.82 -10.06 13.97
N ILE A 171 1.80 -9.43 12.80
CA ILE A 171 2.04 -8.00 12.63
C ILE A 171 0.70 -7.35 12.27
N ASP A 172 0.36 -6.24 12.93
CA ASP A 172 -0.83 -5.43 12.67
C ASP A 172 -0.42 -3.98 12.46
N ALA A 173 -0.69 -3.46 11.28
CA ALA A 173 -0.44 -2.08 10.88
C ALA A 173 -1.75 -1.33 10.60
N GLY A 174 -2.67 -1.36 11.56
CA GLY A 174 -3.94 -0.62 11.49
C GLY A 174 -4.95 -1.22 10.51
N GLY A 175 -5.04 -2.55 10.47
CA GLY A 175 -5.95 -3.31 9.60
C GLY A 175 -5.24 -4.09 8.49
N ASP A 176 -3.92 -3.89 8.32
CA ASP A 176 -3.08 -4.70 7.45
C ASP A 176 -2.34 -5.71 8.31
N LEU A 177 -2.76 -6.96 8.23
CA LEU A 177 -2.30 -8.04 9.08
C LEU A 177 -1.44 -9.03 8.29
N LEU A 178 -0.30 -9.41 8.88
CA LEU A 178 0.47 -10.59 8.48
C LEU A 178 0.50 -11.58 9.64
N ALA A 179 0.00 -12.78 9.43
CA ALA A 179 -0.01 -13.83 10.42
C ALA A 179 0.83 -15.02 9.98
N HIS A 180 1.55 -15.59 10.94
CA HIS A 180 2.16 -16.90 10.89
C HIS A 180 1.90 -17.60 12.22
N THR A 181 0.89 -18.46 12.26
CA THR A 181 0.36 -19.02 13.51
C THR A 181 -0.09 -20.46 13.34
N SER A 182 0.07 -21.29 14.37
CA SER A 182 -0.40 -22.68 14.36
C SER A 182 -1.92 -22.77 14.39
N ASN A 183 -2.59 -21.85 15.10
CA ASN A 183 -4.03 -21.77 15.21
C ASN A 183 -4.55 -20.53 14.45
N PRO A 184 -5.74 -20.61 13.83
CA PRO A 184 -6.34 -19.44 13.21
C PRO A 184 -6.51 -18.28 14.20
N ILE A 185 -6.25 -17.07 13.73
CA ILE A 185 -6.65 -15.84 14.41
C ILE A 185 -8.00 -15.38 13.88
N ARG A 186 -8.79 -14.79 14.75
CA ARG A 186 -10.12 -14.28 14.42
C ARG A 186 -10.08 -12.77 14.30
N VAL A 187 -10.58 -12.26 13.17
CA VAL A 187 -10.61 -10.83 12.84
C VAL A 187 -12.05 -10.40 12.63
N ALA A 188 -12.45 -9.32 13.28
CA ALA A 188 -13.74 -8.69 13.04
C ALA A 188 -13.71 -7.92 11.71
N LEU A 189 -14.76 -8.08 10.91
CA LEU A 189 -15.01 -7.22 9.75
C LEU A 189 -15.73 -5.97 10.29
N GLU A 190 -14.98 -4.88 10.46
CA GLU A 190 -15.47 -3.65 11.08
C GLU A 190 -16.61 -3.04 10.26
N ASP A 191 -17.65 -2.57 10.95
CA ASP A 191 -18.73 -1.83 10.31
C ASP A 191 -18.24 -0.44 9.89
N PRO A 192 -18.27 -0.07 8.58
CA PRO A 192 -17.80 1.23 8.13
C PRO A 192 -18.56 2.42 8.74
N ASP A 193 -19.81 2.22 9.19
CA ASP A 193 -20.63 3.26 9.82
C ASP A 193 -20.40 3.38 11.33
N ASP A 194 -19.93 2.30 11.97
CA ASP A 194 -19.71 2.26 13.43
C ASP A 194 -18.52 1.37 13.78
N SER A 195 -17.36 1.97 14.00
CA SER A 195 -16.12 1.26 14.34
C SER A 195 -16.16 0.45 15.64
N SER A 196 -17.21 0.60 16.46
CA SER A 196 -17.44 -0.22 17.66
C SER A 196 -18.15 -1.55 17.35
N ARG A 197 -18.61 -1.73 16.11
CA ARG A 197 -19.39 -2.89 15.66
C ARG A 197 -18.66 -3.65 14.55
N ALA A 198 -19.11 -4.85 14.30
CA ALA A 198 -18.67 -5.67 13.19
C ALA A 198 -19.87 -6.13 12.35
N VAL A 199 -19.69 -6.20 11.05
CA VAL A 199 -20.66 -6.75 10.09
C VAL A 199 -20.42 -8.23 9.81
N GLY A 200 -19.31 -8.79 10.29
CA GLY A 200 -18.92 -10.16 10.05
C GLY A 200 -17.64 -10.53 10.77
N VAL A 201 -17.12 -11.70 10.47
CA VAL A 201 -15.88 -12.24 11.03
C VAL A 201 -15.14 -13.08 10.01
N ALA A 202 -13.80 -13.03 10.05
CA ALA A 202 -12.93 -13.91 9.28
C ALA A 202 -11.95 -14.64 10.21
N GLU A 203 -11.49 -15.82 9.78
CA GLU A 203 -10.50 -16.63 10.50
C GLU A 203 -9.40 -17.09 9.54
N PHE A 204 -8.15 -16.76 9.82
CA PHE A 204 -7.01 -17.18 9.02
C PHE A 204 -5.76 -17.40 9.90
N ARG A 205 -4.73 -18.07 9.41
CA ARG A 205 -3.54 -18.40 10.20
C ARG A 205 -2.21 -18.07 9.52
N ASP A 206 -2.10 -18.35 8.22
CA ASP A 206 -0.87 -18.13 7.45
C ASP A 206 -1.18 -17.26 6.24
N GLY A 207 -0.54 -16.08 6.17
CA GLY A 207 -0.73 -15.11 5.10
C GLY A 207 -1.14 -13.74 5.59
N ALA A 208 -1.66 -12.95 4.67
CA ALA A 208 -2.08 -11.58 4.88
C ALA A 208 -3.60 -11.44 4.88
N PHE A 209 -4.07 -10.53 5.71
CA PHE A 209 -5.45 -10.05 5.72
C PHE A 209 -5.40 -8.52 5.77
N CYS A 210 -5.97 -7.86 4.77
CA CYS A 210 -6.00 -6.39 4.71
C CYS A 210 -7.44 -5.89 4.53
N ALA A 211 -7.71 -4.71 5.09
CA ALA A 211 -9.00 -4.05 5.01
C ALA A 211 -8.83 -2.60 4.58
N SER A 212 -9.71 -2.14 3.68
CA SER A 212 -9.81 -0.74 3.29
C SER A 212 -11.24 -0.23 3.46
N ALA A 213 -11.38 0.98 4.02
CA ALA A 213 -12.65 1.66 4.17
C ALA A 213 -12.46 3.19 4.15
N PRO A 214 -13.41 3.95 3.56
CA PRO A 214 -13.44 5.41 3.62
C PRO A 214 -13.47 5.96 5.04
N SER A 215 -14.13 5.27 5.97
CA SER A 215 -14.31 5.67 7.37
C SER A 215 -12.99 5.99 8.10
N ARG A 216 -11.87 5.45 7.67
CA ARG A 216 -10.54 5.67 8.29
C ARG A 216 -9.94 7.04 7.97
N ARG A 217 -10.24 7.61 6.79
CA ARG A 217 -9.72 8.91 6.33
C ARG A 217 -10.75 9.59 5.43
N HIS A 218 -11.64 10.36 6.02
CA HIS A 218 -12.66 11.14 5.31
C HIS A 218 -12.76 12.55 5.91
N TRP A 219 -13.22 13.48 5.11
CA TRP A 219 -13.48 14.86 5.51
C TRP A 219 -14.62 15.44 4.67
N GLU A 220 -15.21 16.50 5.16
CA GLU A 220 -16.29 17.21 4.47
C GLU A 220 -15.79 18.54 3.91
N VAL A 221 -16.22 18.86 2.71
CA VAL A 221 -15.94 20.14 2.06
C VAL A 221 -17.24 20.83 1.75
N ALA A 222 -17.35 22.10 2.15
CA ALA A 222 -18.50 22.92 1.80
C ALA A 222 -18.47 23.29 0.32
N VAL A 223 -19.52 22.93 -0.41
CA VAL A 223 -19.73 23.30 -1.81
C VAL A 223 -20.94 24.25 -1.85
N GLY A 224 -20.68 25.55 -1.77
CA GLY A 224 -21.73 26.54 -1.60
C GLY A 224 -22.26 26.67 -0.16
N GLU A 225 -23.42 27.34 0.02
CA GLU A 225 -23.91 27.70 1.36
C GLU A 225 -24.57 26.55 2.15
N ARG A 226 -24.97 25.47 1.49
CA ARG A 226 -25.80 24.41 2.12
C ARG A 226 -25.44 22.98 1.71
N THR A 227 -24.42 22.78 0.87
CA THR A 227 -24.04 21.46 0.36
C THR A 227 -22.65 21.11 0.86
N HIS A 228 -22.52 19.97 1.52
CA HIS A 228 -21.25 19.38 1.89
C HIS A 228 -21.01 18.17 1.01
N LEU A 229 -19.80 18.03 0.51
CA LEU A 229 -19.33 16.86 -0.21
C LEU A 229 -18.42 16.07 0.70
N ALA A 230 -18.75 14.80 0.93
CA ALA A 230 -17.88 13.88 1.63
C ALA A 230 -16.74 13.44 0.69
N ILE A 231 -15.51 13.60 1.14
CA ILE A 231 -14.30 13.22 0.44
C ILE A 231 -13.56 12.19 1.30
N HIS A 232 -12.93 11.24 0.67
CA HIS A 232 -12.05 10.27 1.32
C HIS A 232 -10.81 9.96 0.46
N HIS A 233 -9.85 9.27 1.04
CA HIS A 233 -8.54 9.02 0.44
C HIS A 233 -8.50 7.92 -0.63
N LEU A 234 -9.56 7.12 -0.78
CA LEU A 234 -9.66 6.05 -1.78
C LEU A 234 -10.19 6.64 -3.09
N LEU A 235 -9.29 7.00 -3.99
CA LEU A 235 -9.59 7.69 -5.23
C LEU A 235 -9.50 6.74 -6.43
N ASN A 236 -10.32 6.98 -7.44
CA ASN A 236 -10.04 6.50 -8.79
C ASN A 236 -9.05 7.46 -9.46
N ALA A 237 -7.82 7.02 -9.69
CA ALA A 237 -6.77 7.87 -10.21
C ALA A 237 -6.98 8.31 -11.67
N VAL A 238 -7.94 7.72 -12.40
CA VAL A 238 -8.28 8.13 -13.77
C VAL A 238 -8.98 9.49 -13.77
N ASP A 239 -9.97 9.68 -12.89
CA ASP A 239 -10.72 10.93 -12.77
C ASP A 239 -10.34 11.76 -11.54
N GLY A 240 -9.59 11.19 -10.59
CA GLY A 240 -9.12 11.81 -9.36
C GLY A 240 -10.21 11.97 -8.29
N LEU A 241 -11.35 11.29 -8.44
CA LEU A 241 -12.49 11.40 -7.53
C LEU A 241 -12.55 10.22 -6.55
N PRO A 242 -13.14 10.45 -5.35
CA PRO A 242 -13.42 9.39 -4.40
C PRO A 242 -14.33 8.30 -4.99
N ALA A 243 -13.98 7.04 -4.78
CA ALA A 243 -14.83 5.90 -5.16
C ALA A 243 -16.05 5.83 -4.23
N GLN A 244 -17.28 5.78 -4.80
CA GLN A 244 -18.50 5.93 -4.02
C GLN A 244 -19.39 4.68 -3.95
N GLN A 245 -19.04 3.61 -4.65
CA GLN A 245 -19.89 2.43 -4.74
C GLN A 245 -19.56 1.36 -3.69
N THR A 246 -18.43 1.50 -3.01
CA THR A 246 -17.90 0.52 -2.05
C THR A 246 -17.66 1.20 -0.72
N GLU A 247 -18.16 0.59 0.36
CA GLU A 247 -18.00 1.07 1.73
C GLU A 247 -16.85 0.40 2.47
N ALA A 248 -16.62 -0.88 2.21
CA ALA A 248 -15.50 -1.60 2.80
C ALA A 248 -15.08 -2.79 1.94
N THR A 249 -13.81 -3.12 2.00
CA THR A 249 -13.24 -4.29 1.37
C THR A 249 -12.32 -5.03 2.34
N TRP A 250 -12.29 -6.35 2.20
CA TRP A 250 -11.38 -7.23 2.93
C TRP A 250 -10.76 -8.21 1.95
N THR A 251 -9.46 -8.39 2.04
CA THR A 251 -8.70 -9.27 1.17
C THR A 251 -7.87 -10.24 1.98
N VAL A 252 -7.72 -11.44 1.46
CA VAL A 252 -6.86 -12.50 2.03
C VAL A 252 -5.93 -13.00 0.95
N VAL A 253 -4.63 -12.96 1.23
CA VAL A 253 -3.60 -13.60 0.42
C VAL A 253 -2.91 -14.65 1.27
N ARG A 254 -3.04 -15.93 0.87
CA ARG A 254 -2.41 -17.04 1.57
C ARG A 254 -0.97 -17.19 1.15
N VAL A 255 -0.09 -17.45 2.10
CA VAL A 255 1.30 -17.82 1.82
C VAL A 255 1.36 -19.34 1.65
N ASP A 256 1.96 -19.79 0.55
CA ASP A 256 2.26 -21.20 0.38
C ASP A 256 3.34 -21.62 1.41
N PRO A 257 3.05 -22.60 2.30
CA PRO A 257 4.02 -23.04 3.30
C PRO A 257 5.33 -23.60 2.73
N SER A 258 5.34 -23.92 1.42
CA SER A 258 6.53 -24.41 0.70
C SER A 258 7.42 -23.29 0.16
N SER A 259 6.97 -22.04 0.12
CA SER A 259 7.75 -20.90 -0.32
C SER A 259 8.70 -20.44 0.81
N SER A 260 9.99 -20.39 0.53
CA SER A 260 10.98 -19.79 1.44
C SER A 260 10.83 -18.26 1.40
N ARG A 261 10.48 -17.62 2.53
CA ARG A 261 10.41 -16.16 2.63
C ARG A 261 11.76 -15.52 2.30
N PRO A 262 11.82 -14.51 1.41
CA PRO A 262 13.06 -13.81 1.16
C PRO A 262 13.51 -13.08 2.42
N GLN A 263 14.80 -13.23 2.74
CA GLN A 263 15.41 -12.39 3.78
C GLN A 263 15.79 -11.05 3.15
N PRO A 264 15.33 -9.90 3.68
CA PRO A 264 15.80 -8.61 3.19
C PRO A 264 17.29 -8.50 3.44
N GLN A 265 18.09 -8.42 2.37
CA GLN A 265 19.51 -8.09 2.47
C GLN A 265 19.61 -6.59 2.79
N VAL A 266 19.57 -6.25 4.07
CA VAL A 266 19.88 -4.89 4.55
C VAL A 266 21.39 -4.77 4.65
N SER A 267 22.06 -4.52 3.54
CA SER A 267 23.43 -4.04 3.54
C SER A 267 23.42 -2.52 3.72
N ALA A 268 23.98 -2.05 4.83
CA ALA A 268 24.30 -0.64 5.01
C ALA A 268 25.39 -0.25 3.99
N GLN A 269 25.01 0.36 2.86
CA GLN A 269 25.97 0.96 1.95
C GLN A 269 26.03 2.47 2.21
N THR A 270 27.17 2.86 2.75
CA THR A 270 27.66 4.25 2.79
C THR A 270 27.82 4.75 1.35
N VAL A 271 27.19 5.89 1.05
CA VAL A 271 27.30 6.55 -0.26
C VAL A 271 28.75 7.02 -0.45
N GLN A 272 29.52 6.33 -1.27
CA GLN A 272 30.73 6.86 -1.87
C GLN A 272 30.46 7.15 -3.36
N ARG A 273 30.75 8.41 -3.73
CA ARG A 273 30.78 8.86 -5.13
C ARG A 273 31.85 8.07 -5.89
N SER A 274 31.48 7.48 -7.01
CA SER A 274 32.46 7.18 -8.06
C SER A 274 31.81 7.16 -9.46
N SER A 275 32.59 7.68 -10.38
CA SER A 275 32.45 8.00 -11.77
C SER A 275 32.09 6.83 -12.70
N LEU A 276 31.41 7.20 -13.76
CA LEU A 276 31.21 6.57 -15.10
C LEU A 276 32.10 5.37 -15.45
N ALA A 277 31.43 4.27 -15.83
CA ALA A 277 31.96 3.37 -16.86
C ALA A 277 30.77 2.78 -17.66
N THR A 278 30.84 2.97 -18.96
CA THR A 278 29.96 2.44 -20.01
C THR A 278 30.18 0.94 -20.22
N GLY A 279 29.09 0.19 -20.33
CA GLY A 279 29.14 -1.21 -20.76
C GLY A 279 27.77 -1.71 -21.20
N THR A 280 27.60 -1.84 -22.49
CA THR A 280 26.46 -2.46 -23.18
C THR A 280 26.45 -3.97 -22.93
N ASP A 281 25.31 -4.59 -22.59
CA ASP A 281 24.84 -5.75 -23.35
C ASP A 281 23.38 -6.15 -23.08
N SER A 282 22.82 -6.77 -24.06
CA SER A 282 21.51 -7.12 -24.54
C SER A 282 20.65 -8.03 -23.67
N THR A 283 19.36 -7.70 -23.65
CA THR A 283 18.13 -8.50 -23.82
C THR A 283 18.08 -9.93 -23.30
N ASN A 284 17.19 -10.15 -22.33
CA ASN A 284 16.27 -11.29 -22.35
C ASN A 284 14.96 -10.90 -21.64
N VAL A 285 13.88 -10.83 -22.41
CA VAL A 285 12.52 -10.69 -21.89
C VAL A 285 12.06 -12.09 -21.52
N ASP A 286 12.17 -12.43 -20.25
CA ASP A 286 11.55 -13.64 -19.74
C ASP A 286 10.23 -13.23 -19.07
N SER A 287 9.15 -13.83 -19.55
CA SER A 287 7.80 -13.71 -19.03
C SER A 287 7.74 -14.33 -17.63
N GLY A 288 8.15 -13.57 -16.64
CA GLY A 288 8.22 -13.96 -15.23
C GLY A 288 6.85 -13.87 -14.57
N SER A 289 6.31 -14.94 -14.50
CA SER A 289 5.28 -15.65 -13.79
C SER A 289 4.81 -15.04 -12.45
N SER A 290 3.52 -15.24 -12.21
CA SER A 290 2.74 -15.12 -10.96
C SER A 290 3.42 -15.53 -9.63
N ALA A 291 4.58 -16.17 -9.65
CA ALA A 291 5.30 -16.64 -8.46
C ALA A 291 6.02 -15.53 -7.67
N ALA A 292 6.29 -14.36 -8.27
CA ALA A 292 7.08 -13.30 -7.63
C ALA A 292 6.32 -12.54 -6.53
N PHE A 293 4.98 -12.56 -6.53
CA PHE A 293 4.16 -11.81 -5.57
C PHE A 293 3.83 -12.59 -4.27
N THR A 294 4.08 -13.90 -4.21
CA THR A 294 3.82 -14.70 -3.00
C THR A 294 4.71 -14.32 -1.81
N ASP A 295 5.84 -13.67 -2.08
CA ASP A 295 6.81 -13.24 -1.08
C ASP A 295 6.39 -11.93 -0.37
N PHE A 296 5.46 -11.16 -0.97
CA PHE A 296 4.94 -9.89 -0.47
C PHE A 296 3.41 -9.93 -0.36
N SER A 297 2.93 -10.89 0.42
CA SER A 297 1.50 -11.19 0.54
C SER A 297 0.69 -10.04 1.14
N THR A 298 1.28 -9.28 2.07
CA THR A 298 0.57 -8.17 2.73
C THR A 298 0.51 -6.95 1.81
N ALA A 299 1.58 -6.65 1.06
CA ALA A 299 1.56 -5.60 0.04
C ALA A 299 0.50 -5.88 -1.02
N LEU A 300 0.42 -7.13 -1.47
CA LEU A 300 -0.59 -7.55 -2.45
C LEU A 300 -2.01 -7.44 -1.88
N ALA A 301 -2.23 -7.92 -0.66
CA ALA A 301 -3.55 -7.84 -0.01
C ALA A 301 -3.99 -6.38 0.21
N ASP A 302 -3.10 -5.49 0.69
CA ASP A 302 -3.36 -4.05 0.88
C ASP A 302 -3.71 -3.38 -0.46
N GLY A 303 -2.88 -3.63 -1.51
CA GLY A 303 -3.13 -3.13 -2.86
C GLY A 303 -4.45 -3.59 -3.46
N LEU A 304 -4.79 -4.86 -3.28
CA LEU A 304 -6.05 -5.42 -3.76
C LEU A 304 -7.26 -4.90 -2.96
N ALA A 305 -7.13 -4.71 -1.63
CA ALA A 305 -8.18 -4.09 -0.85
C ALA A 305 -8.50 -2.67 -1.35
N THR A 306 -7.47 -1.91 -1.72
CA THR A 306 -7.66 -0.59 -2.36
C THR A 306 -8.21 -0.71 -3.79
N ALA A 307 -7.71 -1.65 -4.60
CA ALA A 307 -8.12 -1.82 -5.99
C ALA A 307 -9.60 -2.23 -6.14
N LEU A 308 -10.16 -2.97 -5.18
CA LEU A 308 -11.57 -3.36 -5.17
C LEU A 308 -12.56 -2.19 -5.05
N PHE A 309 -12.11 -0.98 -4.73
CA PHE A 309 -12.92 0.24 -4.78
C PHE A 309 -13.12 0.75 -6.21
N VAL A 310 -12.22 0.41 -7.12
CA VAL A 310 -12.16 1.01 -8.48
C VAL A 310 -12.10 -0.03 -9.60
N ALA A 311 -12.06 -1.31 -9.29
CA ALA A 311 -11.95 -2.40 -10.25
C ALA A 311 -12.81 -3.62 -9.88
N ASP A 312 -13.27 -4.36 -10.90
CA ASP A 312 -14.04 -5.58 -10.72
C ASP A 312 -13.19 -6.72 -10.12
N PRO A 313 -13.66 -7.41 -9.06
CA PRO A 313 -12.98 -8.56 -8.47
C PRO A 313 -12.60 -9.65 -9.47
N ASN A 314 -13.47 -9.93 -10.47
CA ASN A 314 -13.19 -10.93 -11.49
C ASN A 314 -12.06 -10.52 -12.44
N GLY A 315 -11.88 -9.21 -12.69
CA GLY A 315 -10.75 -8.68 -13.44
C GLY A 315 -9.43 -8.90 -12.70
N LEU A 316 -9.40 -8.59 -11.42
CA LEU A 316 -8.24 -8.74 -10.55
C LEU A 316 -7.86 -10.21 -10.33
N SER A 317 -8.84 -11.11 -10.15
CA SER A 317 -8.62 -12.55 -9.92
C SER A 317 -8.02 -13.31 -11.12
N ARG A 318 -8.04 -12.72 -12.32
CA ARG A 318 -7.33 -13.28 -13.49
C ARG A 318 -5.83 -13.12 -13.42
N VAL A 319 -5.36 -12.17 -12.64
CA VAL A 319 -3.93 -11.80 -12.51
C VAL A 319 -3.38 -12.22 -11.16
N PHE A 320 -4.18 -12.05 -10.10
CA PHE A 320 -3.75 -12.28 -8.73
C PHE A 320 -4.54 -13.43 -8.07
N ALA A 321 -3.86 -14.23 -7.26
CA ALA A 321 -4.48 -15.25 -6.43
C ALA A 321 -4.82 -14.65 -5.05
N PHE A 322 -6.10 -14.40 -4.79
CA PHE A 322 -6.58 -13.85 -3.52
C PHE A 322 -8.05 -14.23 -3.29
N ASP A 323 -8.48 -14.06 -2.05
CA ASP A 323 -9.89 -14.11 -1.67
C ASP A 323 -10.33 -12.74 -1.15
N CYS A 324 -11.58 -12.38 -1.35
CA CYS A 324 -12.09 -11.08 -0.92
C CYS A 324 -13.54 -11.13 -0.44
N ALA A 325 -13.88 -10.11 0.35
CA ALA A 325 -15.23 -9.68 0.63
C ALA A 325 -15.34 -8.18 0.34
N VAL A 326 -16.46 -7.77 -0.23
CA VAL A 326 -16.77 -6.37 -0.59
C VAL A 326 -18.14 -6.04 -0.03
N LEU A 327 -18.24 -4.93 0.67
CA LEU A 327 -19.50 -4.32 1.10
C LEU A 327 -19.74 -3.07 0.27
N ASP A 328 -20.86 -3.05 -0.47
CA ASP A 328 -21.23 -1.89 -1.28
C ASP A 328 -21.99 -0.81 -0.48
N ALA A 329 -22.24 0.34 -1.13
CA ALA A 329 -22.95 1.47 -0.53
C ALA A 329 -24.42 1.16 -0.18
N ASP A 330 -25.01 0.14 -0.79
CA ASP A 330 -26.36 -0.33 -0.47
C ASP A 330 -26.35 -1.42 0.62
N ARG A 331 -25.19 -1.67 1.25
CA ARG A 331 -24.97 -2.67 2.31
C ARG A 331 -25.12 -4.12 1.83
N HIS A 332 -24.94 -4.39 0.53
CA HIS A 332 -24.87 -5.75 0.01
C HIS A 332 -23.43 -6.26 0.11
N ALA A 333 -23.28 -7.46 0.66
CA ALA A 333 -22.00 -8.12 0.77
C ALA A 333 -21.78 -9.13 -0.37
N THR A 334 -20.65 -8.99 -1.06
CA THR A 334 -20.17 -9.98 -2.05
C THR A 334 -18.93 -10.66 -1.49
N ILE A 335 -18.88 -12.00 -1.54
CA ILE A 335 -17.81 -12.80 -0.96
C ILE A 335 -17.28 -13.79 -2.01
N SER A 336 -15.96 -13.88 -2.19
CA SER A 336 -15.35 -14.95 -2.99
C SER A 336 -15.50 -16.30 -2.30
N ALA A 337 -15.55 -17.37 -3.08
CA ALA A 337 -15.79 -18.74 -2.55
C ALA A 337 -14.75 -19.21 -1.52
N GLY A 338 -13.53 -18.70 -1.60
CA GLY A 338 -12.43 -19.06 -0.69
C GLY A 338 -12.24 -18.10 0.48
N PHE A 339 -13.03 -17.02 0.58
CA PHE A 339 -12.88 -16.06 1.69
C PHE A 339 -13.18 -16.76 3.03
N PRO A 340 -12.27 -16.67 4.01
CA PRO A 340 -12.36 -17.44 5.25
C PRO A 340 -13.23 -16.74 6.31
N GLY A 341 -14.40 -16.24 5.92
CA GLY A 341 -15.27 -15.47 6.79
C GLY A 341 -16.74 -15.49 6.36
N HIS A 342 -17.56 -14.81 7.16
CA HIS A 342 -18.99 -14.63 6.86
C HIS A 342 -19.50 -13.33 7.47
N PHE A 343 -20.59 -12.82 6.91
CA PHE A 343 -21.35 -11.68 7.44
C PHE A 343 -22.49 -12.18 8.35
N PHE A 344 -22.91 -11.32 9.30
CA PHE A 344 -24.02 -11.61 10.22
C PHE A 344 -25.37 -11.27 9.59
#